data_27244e6bb2c5a3aae0423986c905bbf8
#
_entry.id   27244e6bb2c5a3aae0423986c905bbf8
#
_cell.length_a   1.000
_cell.length_b   1.000
_cell.length_c   1.000
_cell.angle_alpha   90.00
_cell.angle_beta   90.00
_cell.angle_gamma   90.00
#
_symmetry.space_group_name_H-M   'P 1'
#
loop_
_entity.id
_entity.type
_entity.pdbx_description
1 polymer ?
#
loop_
_entity_poly.entity_id
_entity_poly.type
_entity_poly.pdbx_seq_one_letter_code
_entity_poly.pdbx_strand_id
1 'polypeptide(L)'
;MAELPPPPEGIALAHFIVSDDVERSRRFYTEVLGGRVAYSGPGGLTYVALANTWIIINVGGGPTDDKPTVILEPPRDPDRVSSFLNIRVKDIAAVYAEWSARGAQFLTPPRQHQYEKRCYIRDPDGHLIEVGQTTDPAGDWSPAQWPSTSFGGQPGDV
;
A
#
# COMPACT_ATOMS: atom_id res chain seq x y z
N MET A 1 13.42 16.31 11.06
CA MET A 1 13.73 14.87 11.08
C MET A 1 12.45 14.11 10.75
N ALA A 2 12.49 13.21 9.80
CA ALA A 2 11.35 12.34 9.57
C ALA A 2 11.17 11.44 10.80
N GLU A 3 9.99 11.45 11.39
CA GLU A 3 9.67 10.51 12.45
C GLU A 3 9.53 9.12 11.84
N LEU A 4 10.38 8.21 12.28
CA LEU A 4 10.24 6.81 11.94
C LEU A 4 9.12 6.19 12.78
N PRO A 5 8.22 5.41 12.18
CA PRO A 5 7.34 4.56 12.95
C PRO A 5 8.14 3.40 13.59
N PRO A 6 7.66 2.82 14.69
CA PRO A 6 6.42 3.19 15.36
C PRO A 6 6.60 4.40 16.27
N PRO A 7 5.50 5.04 16.67
CA PRO A 7 5.56 5.95 17.80
C PRO A 7 6.16 5.22 19.01
N PRO A 8 6.87 5.91 19.90
CA PRO A 8 7.52 5.29 21.06
C PRO A 8 6.53 4.57 22.00
N GLU A 9 5.24 4.80 21.85
CA GLU A 9 4.18 4.17 22.62
C GLU A 9 3.13 3.52 21.70
N GLY A 10 2.78 2.27 21.96
CA GLY A 10 1.73 1.55 21.25
C GLY A 10 2.25 0.65 20.11
N ILE A 11 1.34 0.33 19.19
CA ILE A 11 1.57 -0.57 18.04
C ILE A 11 1.17 0.16 16.77
N ALA A 12 2.02 0.12 15.76
CA ALA A 12 1.70 0.57 14.41
C ALA A 12 1.85 -0.59 13.42
N LEU A 13 1.00 -0.61 12.42
CA LEU A 13 1.11 -1.54 11.31
C LEU A 13 1.75 -0.85 10.11
N ALA A 14 2.62 -1.57 9.44
CA ALA A 14 3.21 -1.15 8.18
C ALA A 14 3.21 -2.32 7.20
N HIS A 15 3.15 -2.03 5.93
CA HIS A 15 3.25 -3.04 4.87
C HIS A 15 4.65 -3.00 4.28
N PHE A 16 5.38 -4.10 4.41
CA PHE A 16 6.73 -4.23 3.87
C PHE A 16 6.68 -4.90 2.50
N ILE A 17 7.33 -4.28 1.51
CA ILE A 17 7.49 -4.87 0.18
C ILE A 17 8.97 -4.95 -0.18
N VAL A 18 9.29 -5.97 -0.95
CA VAL A 18 10.62 -6.16 -1.53
C VAL A 18 10.60 -5.67 -2.97
N SER A 19 11.58 -4.87 -3.35
CA SER A 19 11.69 -4.29 -4.68
C SER A 19 13.05 -4.57 -5.30
N ASP A 20 13.08 -4.87 -6.59
CA ASP A 20 14.31 -4.94 -7.38
C ASP A 20 14.83 -3.53 -7.74
N ASP A 21 13.94 -2.53 -7.76
CA ASP A 21 14.26 -1.14 -8.03
C ASP A 21 13.43 -0.23 -7.11
N VAL A 22 14.00 0.10 -5.95
CA VAL A 22 13.35 0.90 -4.91
C VAL A 22 12.90 2.27 -5.42
N GLU A 23 13.66 2.91 -6.31
CA GLU A 23 13.29 4.22 -6.84
C GLU A 23 12.08 4.14 -7.77
N ARG A 24 11.98 3.08 -8.59
CA ARG A 24 10.81 2.81 -9.42
C ARG A 24 9.57 2.57 -8.57
N SER A 25 9.69 1.76 -7.53
CA SER A 25 8.60 1.49 -6.59
C SER A 25 8.22 2.73 -5.79
N ARG A 26 9.20 3.50 -5.31
CA ARG A 26 8.95 4.78 -4.62
C ARG A 26 8.09 5.70 -5.50
N ARG A 27 8.43 5.87 -6.78
CA ARG A 27 7.66 6.69 -7.71
C ARG A 27 6.24 6.18 -7.89
N PHE A 28 6.05 4.87 -8.00
CA PHE A 28 4.71 4.31 -8.11
C PHE A 28 3.84 4.64 -6.89
N TYR A 29 4.34 4.39 -5.68
CA TYR A 29 3.58 4.66 -4.46
C TYR A 29 3.35 6.14 -4.20
N THR A 30 4.21 7.04 -4.67
CA THR A 30 4.06 8.48 -4.51
C THR A 30 3.31 9.15 -5.67
N GLU A 31 3.73 8.92 -6.91
CA GLU A 31 3.22 9.65 -8.07
C GLU A 31 1.91 9.04 -8.60
N VAL A 32 1.76 7.72 -8.52
CA VAL A 32 0.55 7.04 -8.98
C VAL A 32 -0.49 6.96 -7.86
N LEU A 33 -0.11 6.40 -6.69
CA LEU A 33 -1.05 6.19 -5.59
C LEU A 33 -1.23 7.41 -4.68
N GLY A 34 -0.39 8.45 -4.82
CA GLY A 34 -0.51 9.69 -4.06
C GLY A 34 0.10 9.67 -2.67
N GLY A 35 0.96 8.69 -2.37
CA GLY A 35 1.70 8.64 -1.12
C GLY A 35 2.78 9.71 -0.99
N ARG A 36 3.32 9.87 0.19
CA ARG A 36 4.36 10.84 0.51
C ARG A 36 5.57 10.14 1.13
N VAL A 37 6.78 10.43 0.64
CA VAL A 37 8.00 9.92 1.27
C VAL A 37 8.09 10.48 2.69
N ALA A 38 8.12 9.57 3.66
CA ALA A 38 8.27 9.91 5.08
C ALA A 38 9.73 9.77 5.54
N TYR A 39 10.45 8.80 4.95
CA TYR A 39 11.85 8.55 5.28
C TYR A 39 12.58 7.91 4.11
N SER A 40 13.86 8.25 3.95
CA SER A 40 14.80 7.58 3.06
C SER A 40 16.08 7.28 3.83
N GLY A 41 16.45 6.03 3.85
CA GLY A 41 17.61 5.53 4.60
C GLY A 41 18.71 4.97 3.70
N PRO A 42 19.78 4.48 4.32
CA PRO A 42 20.87 3.81 3.61
C PRO A 42 20.38 2.59 2.81
N GLY A 43 21.07 2.27 1.71
CA GLY A 43 20.76 1.10 0.90
C GLY A 43 19.45 1.19 0.11
N GLY A 44 18.84 2.38 0.02
CA GLY A 44 17.59 2.60 -0.70
C GLY A 44 16.33 2.39 0.13
N LEU A 45 16.44 1.99 1.40
CA LEU A 45 15.27 1.85 2.29
C LEU A 45 14.42 3.11 2.26
N THR A 46 13.15 2.96 1.90
CA THR A 46 12.21 4.08 1.79
C THR A 46 10.91 3.76 2.50
N TYR A 47 10.40 4.72 3.26
CA TYR A 47 9.07 4.67 3.86
C TYR A 47 8.17 5.67 3.15
N VAL A 48 7.07 5.18 2.61
CA VAL A 48 6.03 6.01 2.00
C VAL A 48 4.80 5.98 2.90
N ALA A 49 4.40 7.15 3.40
CA ALA A 49 3.12 7.30 4.06
C ALA A 49 2.01 7.26 3.00
N LEU A 50 1.09 6.31 3.11
CA LEU A 50 -0.04 6.13 2.21
C LEU A 50 -1.29 5.85 3.03
N ALA A 51 -2.30 6.70 2.91
CA ALA A 51 -3.51 6.64 3.73
C ALA A 51 -3.16 6.56 5.23
N ASN A 52 -3.58 5.51 5.93
CA ASN A 52 -3.36 5.30 7.36
C ASN A 52 -2.23 4.30 7.67
N THR A 53 -1.30 4.08 6.75
CA THR A 53 -0.21 3.13 6.94
C THR A 53 1.10 3.60 6.30
N TRP A 54 2.13 2.82 6.48
CA TRP A 54 3.43 2.99 5.87
C TRP A 54 3.69 1.84 4.91
N ILE A 55 4.12 2.18 3.70
CA ILE A 55 4.70 1.21 2.78
C ILE A 55 6.21 1.29 2.95
N ILE A 56 6.79 0.22 3.44
CA ILE A 56 8.24 0.10 3.60
C ILE A 56 8.77 -0.59 2.35
N ILE A 57 9.58 0.12 1.58
CA ILE A 57 10.16 -0.38 0.34
C ILE A 57 11.64 -0.63 0.59
N ASN A 58 12.10 -1.84 0.35
CA ASN A 58 13.50 -2.18 0.50
C ASN A 58 13.92 -3.20 -0.54
N VAL A 59 15.23 -3.29 -0.75
CA VAL A 59 15.81 -4.34 -1.58
C VAL A 59 15.66 -5.71 -0.91
N GLY A 60 15.62 -6.74 -1.71
CA GLY A 60 15.66 -8.12 -1.22
C GLY A 60 17.00 -8.49 -0.59
N GLY A 61 17.09 -9.70 -0.14
CA GLY A 61 18.33 -10.23 0.42
C GLY A 61 18.18 -11.63 0.96
N GLY A 62 19.30 -12.25 1.21
CA GLY A 62 19.39 -13.59 1.77
C GLY A 62 19.09 -13.64 3.27
N PRO A 63 19.30 -14.82 3.87
CA PRO A 63 19.14 -15.01 5.30
C PRO A 63 20.02 -14.07 6.13
N THR A 64 19.51 -13.73 7.30
CA THR A 64 20.21 -12.95 8.32
C THR A 64 20.11 -13.69 9.66
N ASP A 65 20.82 -13.26 10.68
CA ASP A 65 20.84 -13.91 11.98
C ASP A 65 19.48 -13.94 12.69
N ASP A 66 18.63 -12.94 12.41
CA ASP A 66 17.26 -12.82 12.92
C ASP A 66 16.19 -13.53 12.06
N LYS A 67 16.56 -13.97 10.85
CA LYS A 67 15.72 -14.78 9.94
C LYS A 67 16.57 -15.76 9.13
N PRO A 68 17.13 -16.78 9.79
CA PRO A 68 18.23 -17.58 9.26
C PRO A 68 17.90 -18.47 8.05
N THR A 69 16.63 -18.62 7.70
CA THR A 69 16.17 -19.44 6.57
C THR A 69 15.37 -18.67 5.53
N VAL A 70 15.13 -17.36 5.76
CA VAL A 70 14.25 -16.56 4.92
C VAL A 70 15.03 -15.77 3.88
N ILE A 71 14.60 -15.87 2.65
CA ILE A 71 15.05 -15.02 1.55
C ILE A 71 13.92 -14.01 1.26
N LEU A 72 14.27 -12.75 1.18
CA LEU A 72 13.37 -11.68 0.76
C LEU A 72 13.59 -11.40 -0.72
N GLU A 73 12.53 -11.56 -1.51
CA GLU A 73 12.55 -11.31 -2.95
C GLU A 73 11.18 -10.79 -3.42
N PRO A 74 11.11 -10.06 -4.53
CA PRO A 74 9.82 -9.74 -5.16
C PRO A 74 9.09 -11.01 -5.60
N PRO A 75 7.78 -10.93 -5.89
CA PRO A 75 7.01 -12.08 -6.36
C PRO A 75 7.65 -12.71 -7.60
N ARG A 76 8.02 -14.00 -7.52
CA ARG A 76 8.54 -14.76 -8.68
C ARG A 76 7.42 -15.04 -9.70
N ASP A 77 6.22 -15.25 -9.20
CA ASP A 77 5.02 -15.47 -9.99
C ASP A 77 3.93 -14.51 -9.47
N PRO A 78 3.70 -13.39 -10.16
CA PRO A 78 2.73 -12.39 -9.71
C PRO A 78 1.27 -12.88 -9.77
N ASP A 79 1.01 -14.04 -10.37
CA ASP A 79 -0.31 -14.68 -10.39
C ASP A 79 -0.52 -15.65 -9.21
N ARG A 80 0.52 -15.88 -8.38
CA ARG A 80 0.45 -16.73 -7.17
C ARG A 80 0.68 -15.88 -5.93
N VAL A 81 -0.41 -15.44 -5.33
CA VAL A 81 -0.39 -14.44 -4.25
C VAL A 81 -0.96 -15.05 -2.96
N SER A 82 -0.22 -14.94 -1.87
CA SER A 82 -0.62 -15.40 -0.53
C SER A 82 -1.09 -14.27 0.38
N SER A 83 -0.70 -13.03 0.10
CA SER A 83 -1.14 -11.84 0.82
C SER A 83 -1.02 -10.62 -0.11
N PHE A 84 -1.78 -9.58 0.16
CA PHE A 84 -1.75 -8.35 -0.63
C PHE A 84 -2.20 -7.15 0.20
N LEU A 85 -1.83 -5.97 -0.27
CA LEU A 85 -2.33 -4.70 0.27
C LEU A 85 -3.77 -4.49 -0.17
N ASN A 86 -4.66 -4.17 0.77
CA ASN A 86 -6.05 -3.83 0.50
C ASN A 86 -6.26 -2.34 0.81
N ILE A 87 -6.66 -1.58 -0.20
CA ILE A 87 -6.93 -0.15 -0.08
C ILE A 87 -8.44 0.07 -0.21
N ARG A 88 -9.06 0.61 0.84
CA ARG A 88 -10.49 0.93 0.82
C ARG A 88 -10.68 2.39 0.46
N VAL A 89 -11.56 2.65 -0.52
CA VAL A 89 -11.81 3.98 -1.06
C VAL A 89 -13.30 4.32 -1.02
N LYS A 90 -13.60 5.60 -0.94
CA LYS A 90 -14.99 6.09 -0.95
C LYS A 90 -15.61 6.05 -2.34
N ASP A 91 -14.83 6.33 -3.37
CA ASP A 91 -15.27 6.38 -4.77
C ASP A 91 -14.26 5.66 -5.66
N ILE A 92 -14.53 4.38 -5.92
CA ILE A 92 -13.63 3.56 -6.73
C ILE A 92 -13.60 3.98 -8.20
N ALA A 93 -14.67 4.58 -8.72
CA ALA A 93 -14.69 5.05 -10.10
C ALA A 93 -13.75 6.24 -10.30
N ALA A 94 -13.78 7.18 -9.36
CA ALA A 94 -12.87 8.34 -9.37
C ALA A 94 -11.41 7.87 -9.20
N VAL A 95 -11.13 6.99 -8.26
CA VAL A 95 -9.78 6.44 -8.04
C VAL A 95 -9.28 5.66 -9.25
N TYR A 96 -10.12 4.83 -9.85
CA TYR A 96 -9.78 4.10 -11.07
C TYR A 96 -9.38 5.06 -12.21
N ALA A 97 -10.17 6.11 -12.44
CA ALA A 97 -9.88 7.10 -13.48
C ALA A 97 -8.58 7.86 -13.19
N GLU A 98 -8.41 8.33 -11.95
CA GLU A 98 -7.25 9.11 -11.55
C GLU A 98 -5.94 8.30 -11.60
N TRP A 99 -5.95 7.10 -11.01
CA TRP A 99 -4.73 6.28 -10.99
C TRP A 99 -4.39 5.72 -12.36
N SER A 100 -5.40 5.40 -13.21
CA SER A 100 -5.17 5.03 -14.61
C SER A 100 -4.53 6.17 -15.39
N ALA A 101 -4.98 7.41 -15.19
CA ALA A 101 -4.39 8.59 -15.81
C ALA A 101 -2.94 8.84 -15.36
N ARG A 102 -2.58 8.42 -14.14
CA ARG A 102 -1.22 8.47 -13.60
C ARG A 102 -0.36 7.25 -13.99
N GLY A 103 -0.90 6.29 -14.72
CA GLY A 103 -0.17 5.14 -15.26
C GLY A 103 -0.36 3.82 -14.52
N ALA A 104 -1.28 3.73 -13.54
CA ALA A 104 -1.62 2.45 -12.93
C ALA A 104 -2.22 1.48 -13.97
N GLN A 105 -1.78 0.23 -13.93
CA GLN A 105 -2.30 -0.82 -14.79
C GLN A 105 -3.23 -1.72 -13.98
N PHE A 106 -4.52 -1.52 -14.16
CA PHE A 106 -5.54 -2.35 -13.54
C PHE A 106 -5.71 -3.66 -14.28
N LEU A 107 -5.89 -4.76 -13.55
CA LEU A 107 -6.17 -6.08 -14.14
C LEU A 107 -7.53 -6.10 -14.81
N THR A 108 -8.52 -5.41 -14.24
CA THR A 108 -9.85 -5.18 -14.81
C THR A 108 -10.37 -3.80 -14.35
N PRO A 109 -11.35 -3.21 -15.05
CA PRO A 109 -12.15 -2.14 -14.46
C PRO A 109 -12.85 -2.62 -13.17
N PRO A 110 -13.31 -1.70 -12.30
CA PRO A 110 -14.05 -2.05 -11.10
C PRO A 110 -15.26 -2.93 -11.41
N ARG A 111 -15.40 -4.03 -10.67
CA ARG A 111 -16.50 -4.98 -10.81
C ARG A 111 -17.35 -5.00 -9.56
N GLN A 112 -18.68 -5.07 -9.76
CA GLN A 112 -19.65 -5.19 -8.68
C GLN A 112 -19.65 -6.63 -8.15
N HIS A 113 -19.57 -6.75 -6.84
CA HIS A 113 -19.84 -7.94 -6.05
C HIS A 113 -21.00 -7.66 -5.08
N GLN A 114 -21.41 -8.65 -4.29
CA GLN A 114 -22.61 -8.54 -3.45
C GLN A 114 -22.60 -7.30 -2.53
N TYR A 115 -21.47 -7.01 -1.88
CA TYR A 115 -21.36 -5.94 -0.87
C TYR A 115 -20.29 -4.90 -1.20
N GLU A 116 -19.62 -5.02 -2.34
CA GLU A 116 -18.53 -4.14 -2.71
C GLU A 116 -18.32 -4.03 -4.22
N LYS A 117 -17.68 -2.96 -4.64
CA LYS A 117 -16.98 -2.88 -5.92
C LYS A 117 -15.49 -3.03 -5.65
N ARG A 118 -14.80 -3.79 -6.49
CA ARG A 118 -13.34 -3.94 -6.38
C ARG A 118 -12.66 -4.11 -7.73
N CYS A 119 -11.40 -3.76 -7.75
CA CYS A 119 -10.47 -4.03 -8.84
C CYS A 119 -9.08 -4.23 -8.25
N TYR A 120 -8.15 -4.66 -9.08
CA TYR A 120 -6.79 -4.95 -8.67
C TYR A 120 -5.80 -4.26 -9.59
N ILE A 121 -4.69 -3.81 -9.02
CA ILE A 121 -3.49 -3.35 -9.71
C ILE A 121 -2.30 -4.16 -9.23
N ARG A 122 -1.21 -4.09 -9.99
CA ARG A 122 0.11 -4.54 -9.54
C ARG A 122 1.04 -3.35 -9.43
N ASP A 123 1.88 -3.40 -8.42
CA ASP A 123 3.00 -2.49 -8.35
C ASP A 123 4.09 -2.89 -9.39
N PRO A 124 5.14 -2.08 -9.58
CA PRO A 124 6.18 -2.37 -10.57
C PRO A 124 6.95 -3.67 -10.36
N ASP A 125 6.95 -4.22 -9.15
CA ASP A 125 7.60 -5.49 -8.82
C ASP A 125 6.64 -6.69 -8.88
N GLY A 126 5.35 -6.45 -9.14
CA GLY A 126 4.33 -7.48 -9.28
C GLY A 126 3.55 -7.76 -7.99
N HIS A 127 3.74 -6.98 -6.93
CA HIS A 127 2.90 -7.09 -5.73
C HIS A 127 1.46 -6.71 -6.05
N LEU A 128 0.52 -7.56 -5.63
CA LEU A 128 -0.90 -7.32 -5.85
C LEU A 128 -1.43 -6.28 -4.86
N ILE A 129 -2.29 -5.40 -5.35
CA ILE A 129 -3.01 -4.41 -4.54
C ILE A 129 -4.49 -4.48 -4.91
N GLU A 130 -5.34 -4.70 -3.92
CA GLU A 130 -6.79 -4.59 -4.09
C GLU A 130 -7.23 -3.16 -3.81
N VAL A 131 -8.10 -2.64 -4.66
CA VAL A 131 -8.82 -1.39 -4.46
C VAL A 131 -10.30 -1.71 -4.34
N GLY A 132 -10.91 -1.35 -3.22
CA GLY A 132 -12.29 -1.73 -2.93
C GLY A 132 -13.11 -0.59 -2.35
N GLN A 133 -14.38 -0.56 -2.74
CA GLN A 133 -15.40 0.33 -2.19
C GLN A 133 -16.56 -0.51 -1.65
N THR A 134 -16.89 -0.32 -0.38
CA THR A 134 -18.07 -0.97 0.23
C THR A 134 -19.34 -0.36 -0.34
N THR A 135 -20.27 -1.23 -0.76
CA THR A 135 -21.59 -0.84 -1.29
C THR A 135 -22.75 -1.39 -0.46
N ASP A 136 -22.44 -2.02 0.67
CA ASP A 136 -23.46 -2.54 1.58
C ASP A 136 -24.11 -1.39 2.37
N PRO A 137 -25.42 -1.12 2.15
CA PRO A 137 -26.11 -0.06 2.87
C PRO A 137 -26.37 -0.39 4.36
N ALA A 138 -26.23 -1.66 4.76
CA ALA A 138 -26.42 -2.11 6.14
C ALA A 138 -25.09 -2.19 6.92
N GLY A 139 -23.94 -2.09 6.24
CA GLY A 139 -22.64 -2.08 6.89
C GLY A 139 -22.33 -0.71 7.49
N ASP A 140 -22.28 -0.62 8.80
CA ASP A 140 -21.76 0.58 9.48
C ASP A 140 -20.22 0.61 9.34
N TRP A 141 -19.76 1.01 8.19
CA TRP A 141 -18.35 1.28 7.91
C TRP A 141 -18.00 2.75 8.21
N SER A 142 -18.54 3.26 9.30
CA SER A 142 -18.27 4.62 9.70
C SER A 142 -16.78 4.82 10.02
N PRO A 143 -16.23 6.00 9.77
CA PRO A 143 -14.84 6.32 10.16
C PRO A 143 -14.53 6.05 11.62
N ALA A 144 -15.54 6.02 12.50
CA ALA A 144 -15.39 5.70 13.91
C ALA A 144 -14.95 4.24 14.17
N GLN A 145 -15.16 3.34 13.22
CA GLN A 145 -14.73 1.93 13.33
C GLN A 145 -13.31 1.69 12.78
N TRP A 146 -12.75 2.67 12.09
CA TRP A 146 -11.36 2.57 11.65
C TRP A 146 -10.43 2.87 12.82
N PRO A 147 -9.30 2.14 12.91
CA PRO A 147 -8.27 2.49 13.87
C PRO A 147 -7.90 3.97 13.70
N SER A 148 -7.93 4.71 14.79
CA SER A 148 -7.54 6.12 14.76
C SER A 148 -6.13 6.24 14.21
N THR A 149 -5.98 7.01 13.13
CA THR A 149 -4.67 7.32 12.60
C THR A 149 -4.00 8.33 13.52
N SER A 150 -3.04 7.89 14.31
CA SER A 150 -2.17 8.79 15.09
C SER A 150 -1.07 9.44 14.24
N PHE A 151 -1.12 9.28 12.93
CA PHE A 151 -0.25 9.98 12.00
C PHE A 151 -0.87 11.33 11.70
N GLY A 152 -0.28 12.42 12.22
CA GLY A 152 -0.75 13.80 12.16
C GLY A 152 -0.97 14.40 10.77
N GLY A 153 -1.74 13.74 9.94
CA GLY A 153 -2.30 14.25 8.70
C GLY A 153 -3.81 14.41 8.91
N GLN A 154 -4.31 15.60 8.77
CA GLN A 154 -5.75 15.86 8.75
C GLN A 154 -6.39 15.09 7.59
N PRO A 155 -7.60 14.51 7.77
CA PRO A 155 -8.37 13.97 6.65
C PRO A 155 -8.72 15.15 5.73
N GLY A 156 -8.03 15.26 4.61
CA GLY A 156 -8.25 16.33 3.65
C GLY A 156 -7.04 16.73 2.82
N ASP A 157 -5.85 16.26 3.19
CA ASP A 157 -4.62 16.53 2.45
C ASP A 157 -4.23 15.34 1.52
N VAL A 158 -5.19 14.88 0.75
CA VAL A 158 -4.94 13.94 -0.37
C VAL A 158 -5.47 14.55 -1.64
#